data_9ce07434a9a466adc435b055d608db83
#
_entry.id   9ce07434a9a466adc435b055d608db83
#
_cell.length_a   1.000
_cell.length_b   1.000
_cell.length_c   1.000
_cell.angle_alpha   90.00
_cell.angle_beta   90.00
_cell.angle_gamma   90.00
#
_symmetry.space_group_name_H-M   'P 1'
#
loop_
_entity.id
_entity.type
_entity.pdbx_description
1 polymer ?
#
loop_
_entity_poly.entity_id
_entity_poly.type
_entity_poly.pdbx_seq_one_letter_code
_entity_poly.pdbx_strand_id
1 'polypeptide(L)'
;LLYRGISEHARSYSFLRRRESLVRDYLALAGWELRFAERQETFHLQHLTGAHREKLDLSTTKWLLLLRLLYAGAREGRALELTRNPSVTLEELAQRYAEYFPGEKFKTRMNDALTTLQTWNLLVWHKLEDVLELLPTLEVIVPASSLEEATHKLRELQKPGEDE
;
A
#
# COMPACT_ATOMS: atom_id res chain seq x y z
N LEU A 1 11.01 -2.56 -5.24
CA LEU A 1 10.68 -3.98 -5.02
C LEU A 1 10.34 -4.17 -3.55
N LEU A 2 9.08 -4.46 -3.25
CA LEU A 2 8.63 -4.80 -1.92
C LEU A 2 8.54 -6.33 -1.82
N TYR A 3 9.37 -6.93 -0.96
CA TYR A 3 9.33 -8.36 -0.71
C TYR A 3 8.59 -8.63 0.59
N ARG A 4 7.55 -9.42 0.51
CA ARG A 4 6.82 -9.90 1.66
C ARG A 4 7.37 -11.25 2.12
N GLY A 5 7.60 -11.39 3.42
CA GLY A 5 8.20 -12.59 4.01
C GLY A 5 7.31 -13.80 4.09
N ILE A 6 6.06 -13.75 3.63
CA ILE A 6 5.07 -14.81 3.78
C ILE A 6 4.47 -15.12 2.41
N SER A 7 4.61 -16.31 1.89
CA SER A 7 4.03 -16.94 0.74
C SER A 7 5.00 -17.28 -0.41
N GLU A 8 4.86 -16.72 -1.57
CA GLU A 8 5.61 -17.11 -2.78
C GLU A 8 7.10 -16.80 -2.73
N HIS A 9 7.50 -15.87 -1.85
CA HIS A 9 8.89 -15.41 -1.71
C HIS A 9 9.58 -15.84 -0.40
N ALA A 10 9.06 -16.84 0.29
CA ALA A 10 9.62 -17.32 1.58
C ALA A 10 11.11 -17.66 1.52
N ARG A 11 11.58 -18.23 0.40
CA ARG A 11 13.01 -18.53 0.20
C ARG A 11 13.85 -17.25 0.10
N SER A 12 13.38 -16.27 -0.67
CA SER A 12 14.07 -14.98 -0.84
C SER A 12 14.10 -14.21 0.48
N TYR A 13 12.98 -14.19 1.22
CA TYR A 13 12.93 -13.59 2.55
C TYR A 13 13.93 -14.24 3.52
N SER A 14 13.92 -15.58 3.63
CA SER A 14 14.84 -16.31 4.49
C SER A 14 16.31 -16.10 4.09
N PHE A 15 16.59 -15.95 2.82
CA PHE A 15 17.93 -15.58 2.32
C PHE A 15 18.31 -14.17 2.76
N LEU A 16 17.43 -13.18 2.52
CA LEU A 16 17.64 -11.79 2.92
C LEU A 16 17.87 -11.67 4.43
N ARG A 17 17.04 -12.34 5.25
CA ARG A 17 17.21 -12.33 6.72
C ARG A 17 18.57 -12.87 7.16
N ARG A 18 19.04 -13.93 6.53
CA ARG A 18 20.33 -14.58 6.89
C ARG A 18 21.55 -13.83 6.35
N ARG A 19 21.40 -13.05 5.28
CA ARG A 19 22.48 -12.40 4.56
C ARG A 19 22.26 -10.90 4.42
N GLU A 20 21.51 -10.31 5.33
CA GLU A 20 21.07 -8.91 5.22
C GLU A 20 22.24 -7.94 5.03
N SER A 21 23.30 -8.03 5.85
CA SER A 21 24.44 -7.14 5.72
C SER A 21 25.13 -7.26 4.35
N LEU A 22 25.36 -8.48 3.90
CA LEU A 22 26.01 -8.74 2.60
C LEU A 22 25.18 -8.16 1.44
N VAL A 23 23.86 -8.38 1.47
CA VAL A 23 22.97 -7.86 0.42
C VAL A 23 22.85 -6.35 0.51
N ARG A 24 22.82 -5.77 1.70
CA ARG A 24 22.81 -4.33 1.92
C ARG A 24 24.08 -3.68 1.34
N ASP A 25 25.25 -4.22 1.66
CA ASP A 25 26.52 -3.72 1.17
C ASP A 25 26.60 -3.80 -0.36
N TYR A 26 26.17 -4.92 -0.94
CA TYR A 26 26.13 -5.09 -2.40
C TYR A 26 25.19 -4.07 -3.07
N LEU A 27 23.99 -3.88 -2.53
CA LEU A 27 23.01 -2.93 -3.10
C LEU A 27 23.46 -1.48 -2.93
N ALA A 28 24.18 -1.15 -1.84
CA ALA A 28 24.72 0.18 -1.60
C ALA A 28 25.68 0.62 -2.71
N LEU A 29 26.46 -0.31 -3.27
CA LEU A 29 27.36 -0.03 -4.42
C LEU A 29 26.60 0.46 -5.66
N ALA A 30 25.35 0.03 -5.82
CA ALA A 30 24.46 0.45 -6.91
C ALA A 30 23.56 1.64 -6.52
N GLY A 31 23.76 2.26 -5.37
CA GLY A 31 22.99 3.40 -4.90
C GLY A 31 21.62 3.02 -4.30
N TRP A 32 21.42 1.75 -3.93
CA TRP A 32 20.19 1.26 -3.29
C TRP A 32 20.39 1.01 -1.81
N GLU A 33 19.42 1.38 -1.02
CA GLU A 33 19.34 1.07 0.41
C GLU A 33 18.29 -0.03 0.63
N LEU A 34 18.73 -1.16 1.22
CA LEU A 34 17.84 -2.21 1.69
C LEU A 34 17.40 -1.89 3.11
N ARG A 35 16.10 -1.71 3.32
CA ARG A 35 15.51 -1.47 4.64
C ARG A 35 14.62 -2.65 5.04
N PHE A 36 14.65 -2.96 6.33
CA PHE A 36 13.75 -3.94 6.92
C PHE A 36 12.76 -3.24 7.84
N ALA A 37 11.48 -3.36 7.54
CA ALA A 37 10.39 -2.91 8.39
C ALA A 37 10.00 -4.07 9.33
N GLU A 38 10.53 -4.05 10.55
CA GLU A 38 10.39 -5.15 11.52
C GLU A 38 8.93 -5.47 11.83
N ARG A 39 8.12 -4.44 12.09
CA ARG A 39 6.70 -4.59 12.43
C ARG A 39 5.87 -5.23 11.32
N GLN A 40 6.23 -4.96 10.06
CA GLN A 40 5.55 -5.49 8.88
C GLN A 40 6.24 -6.73 8.32
N GLU A 41 7.37 -7.13 8.91
CA GLU A 41 8.22 -8.23 8.44
C GLU A 41 8.54 -8.15 6.94
N THR A 42 8.81 -6.93 6.46
CA THR A 42 8.94 -6.64 5.02
C THR A 42 10.27 -5.98 4.70
N PHE A 43 10.98 -6.50 3.70
CA PHE A 43 12.11 -5.80 3.08
C PHE A 43 11.61 -4.87 1.98
N HIS A 44 12.18 -3.68 1.92
CA HIS A 44 11.95 -2.75 0.82
C HIS A 44 13.24 -2.10 0.37
N LEU A 45 13.28 -1.69 -0.90
CA LEU A 45 14.41 -1.00 -1.50
C LEU A 45 14.07 0.47 -1.71
N GLN A 46 15.01 1.34 -1.36
CA GLN A 46 14.94 2.76 -1.63
C GLN A 46 16.20 3.19 -2.37
N HIS A 47 16.04 3.92 -3.48
CA HIS A 47 17.19 4.51 -4.17
C HIS A 47 17.62 5.78 -3.44
N LEU A 48 18.91 5.90 -3.11
CA LEU A 48 19.45 6.97 -2.28
C LEU A 48 19.21 8.37 -2.89
N THR A 49 19.28 8.49 -4.21
CA THR A 49 19.06 9.77 -4.91
C THR A 49 17.60 10.00 -5.29
N GLY A 50 16.73 9.04 -5.05
CA GLY A 50 15.34 9.11 -5.50
C GLY A 50 15.13 9.03 -7.02
N ALA A 51 16.17 8.65 -7.79
CA ALA A 51 16.13 8.60 -9.25
C ALA A 51 15.10 7.62 -9.84
N HIS A 52 14.67 6.63 -9.05
CA HIS A 52 13.71 5.61 -9.47
C HIS A 52 12.35 5.76 -8.74
N ARG A 53 11.93 7.00 -8.49
CA ARG A 53 10.59 7.26 -7.96
C ARG A 53 9.59 7.16 -9.10
N GLU A 54 8.64 6.27 -8.95
CA GLU A 54 7.47 6.20 -9.83
C GLU A 54 6.48 7.31 -9.45
N LYS A 55 6.04 8.06 -10.45
CA LYS A 55 5.00 9.07 -10.25
C LYS A 55 3.65 8.38 -10.31
N LEU A 56 2.89 8.47 -9.25
CA LEU A 56 1.50 8.03 -9.22
C LEU A 56 0.62 9.03 -9.95
N ASP A 57 -0.30 8.53 -10.76
CA ASP A 57 -1.42 9.35 -11.20
C ASP A 57 -2.38 9.63 -10.04
N LEU A 58 -3.21 10.64 -10.20
CA LEU A 58 -4.15 11.07 -9.17
C LEU A 58 -5.14 9.95 -8.81
N SER A 59 -5.59 9.17 -9.80
CA SER A 59 -6.52 8.06 -9.57
C SER A 59 -5.89 6.99 -8.68
N THR A 60 -4.71 6.50 -9.05
CA THR A 60 -3.97 5.49 -8.27
C THR A 60 -3.64 6.00 -6.86
N THR A 61 -3.31 7.30 -6.73
CA THR A 61 -3.07 7.94 -5.43
C THR A 61 -4.32 7.91 -4.55
N LYS A 62 -5.49 8.24 -5.09
CA LYS A 62 -6.77 8.18 -4.36
C LYS A 62 -7.05 6.76 -3.85
N TRP A 63 -6.88 5.74 -4.70
CA TRP A 63 -7.05 4.34 -4.33
C TRP A 63 -6.06 3.90 -3.26
N LEU A 64 -4.78 4.25 -3.40
CA LEU A 64 -3.75 3.94 -2.41
C LEU A 64 -4.08 4.52 -1.03
N LEU A 65 -4.47 5.78 -0.98
CA LEU A 65 -4.82 6.45 0.28
C LEU A 65 -6.08 5.86 0.91
N LEU A 66 -7.11 5.56 0.11
CA LEU A 66 -8.33 4.92 0.59
C LEU A 66 -8.03 3.54 1.21
N LEU A 67 -7.28 2.69 0.49
CA LEU A 67 -6.91 1.36 1.00
C LEU A 67 -6.06 1.46 2.27
N ARG A 68 -5.18 2.45 2.35
CA ARG A 68 -4.38 2.69 3.56
C ARG A 68 -5.23 3.10 4.76
N LEU A 69 -6.27 3.92 4.55
CA LEU A 69 -7.24 4.29 5.60
C LEU A 69 -8.05 3.08 6.06
N LEU A 70 -8.55 2.27 5.13
CA LEU A 70 -9.27 1.04 5.44
C LEU A 70 -8.39 0.06 6.23
N TYR A 71 -7.13 -0.09 5.82
CA TYR A 71 -6.15 -0.91 6.55
C TYR A 71 -5.97 -0.41 7.99
N ALA A 72 -5.81 0.91 8.20
CA ALA A 72 -5.64 1.48 9.52
C ALA A 72 -6.88 1.22 10.41
N GLY A 73 -8.07 1.56 9.91
CA GLY A 73 -9.32 1.34 10.66
C GLY A 73 -9.59 -0.12 11.02
N ALA A 74 -9.28 -1.05 10.09
CA ALA A 74 -9.41 -2.48 10.36
C ALA A 74 -8.43 -2.98 11.43
N ARG A 75 -7.24 -2.37 11.51
CA ARG A 75 -6.23 -2.71 12.53
C ARG A 75 -6.55 -2.15 13.91
N GLU A 76 -7.11 -0.96 13.99
CA GLU A 76 -7.54 -0.34 15.25
C GLU A 76 -8.68 -1.12 15.92
N GLY A 77 -9.64 -1.62 15.13
CA GLY A 77 -10.77 -2.41 15.62
C GLY A 77 -10.44 -3.86 16.02
N ARG A 78 -9.28 -4.39 15.62
CA ARG A 78 -8.90 -5.81 15.78
C ARG A 78 -7.60 -5.99 16.54
N ALA A 79 -7.45 -5.40 17.71
CA ALA A 79 -6.23 -5.52 18.53
C ALA A 79 -5.81 -6.97 18.89
N LEU A 80 -6.66 -7.97 18.65
CA LEU A 80 -6.45 -9.37 19.03
C LEU A 80 -6.13 -10.32 17.85
N GLU A 81 -6.32 -9.92 16.58
CA GLU A 81 -6.03 -10.77 15.42
C GLU A 81 -4.87 -10.24 14.59
N LEU A 82 -3.69 -10.13 15.20
CA LEU A 82 -2.47 -9.63 14.54
C LEU A 82 -1.94 -10.53 13.41
N THR A 83 -2.45 -11.75 13.29
CA THR A 83 -1.92 -12.78 12.36
C THR A 83 -2.60 -12.79 11.00
N ARG A 84 -3.78 -12.19 10.85
CA ARG A 84 -4.50 -12.12 9.58
C ARG A 84 -4.46 -10.72 8.98
N ASN A 85 -4.25 -10.67 7.67
CA ASN A 85 -4.40 -9.42 6.94
C ASN A 85 -5.88 -9.02 6.90
N PRO A 86 -6.21 -7.73 7.06
CA PRO A 86 -7.57 -7.26 6.88
C PRO A 86 -8.05 -7.51 5.45
N SER A 87 -9.30 -7.87 5.31
CA SER A 87 -9.96 -8.00 4.01
C SER A 87 -11.14 -7.05 3.91
N VAL A 88 -11.41 -6.56 2.70
CA VAL A 88 -12.51 -5.67 2.36
C VAL A 88 -13.19 -6.18 1.10
N THR A 89 -14.52 -6.17 1.07
CA THR A 89 -15.28 -6.50 -0.13
C THR A 89 -15.28 -5.35 -1.12
N LEU A 90 -15.49 -5.65 -2.42
CA LEU A 90 -15.65 -4.59 -3.42
C LEU A 90 -16.86 -3.70 -3.14
N GLU A 91 -17.91 -4.23 -2.51
CA GLU A 91 -19.08 -3.46 -2.11
C GLU A 91 -18.75 -2.44 -1.02
N GLU A 92 -18.06 -2.87 0.04
CA GLU A 92 -17.59 -1.99 1.11
C GLU A 92 -16.62 -0.94 0.56
N LEU A 93 -15.71 -1.36 -0.32
CA LEU A 93 -14.78 -0.44 -0.97
C LEU A 93 -15.52 0.61 -1.82
N ALA A 94 -16.57 0.21 -2.56
CA ALA A 94 -17.38 1.12 -3.36
C ALA A 94 -18.11 2.14 -2.49
N GLN A 95 -18.68 1.70 -1.36
CA GLN A 95 -19.34 2.57 -0.41
C GLN A 95 -18.36 3.60 0.16
N ARG A 96 -17.19 3.16 0.60
CA ARG A 96 -16.15 4.06 1.12
C ARG A 96 -15.62 5.00 0.06
N TYR A 97 -15.45 4.53 -1.17
CA TYR A 97 -15.04 5.41 -2.26
C TYR A 97 -16.05 6.53 -2.50
N ALA A 98 -17.34 6.22 -2.50
CA ALA A 98 -18.40 7.22 -2.68
C ALA A 98 -18.46 8.25 -1.54
N GLU A 99 -18.13 7.84 -0.30
CA GLU A 99 -18.02 8.74 0.86
C GLU A 99 -16.86 9.75 0.69
N TYR A 100 -15.71 9.27 0.18
CA TYR A 100 -14.51 10.10 0.01
C TYR A 100 -14.50 10.89 -1.30
N PHE A 101 -15.15 10.38 -2.35
CA PHE A 101 -15.14 10.97 -3.69
C PHE A 101 -16.56 11.06 -4.26
N PRO A 102 -17.43 11.91 -3.68
CA PRO A 102 -18.81 12.03 -4.11
C PRO A 102 -18.88 12.51 -5.57
N GLY A 103 -19.75 11.87 -6.35
CA GLY A 103 -19.93 12.19 -7.78
C GLY A 103 -18.95 11.52 -8.73
N GLU A 104 -17.88 10.90 -8.23
CA GLU A 104 -16.97 10.12 -9.07
C GLU A 104 -17.49 8.71 -9.33
N LYS A 105 -17.28 8.21 -10.56
CA LYS A 105 -17.68 6.85 -10.92
C LYS A 105 -16.67 5.83 -10.35
N PHE A 106 -17.10 5.05 -9.37
CA PHE A 106 -16.29 4.01 -8.72
C PHE A 106 -15.58 3.07 -9.72
N LYS A 107 -16.31 2.55 -10.71
CA LYS A 107 -15.78 1.55 -11.65
C LYS A 107 -14.74 2.11 -12.63
N THR A 108 -14.71 3.43 -12.82
CA THR A 108 -13.78 4.06 -13.74
C THR A 108 -12.36 3.97 -13.14
N ARG A 109 -11.45 3.34 -13.87
CA ARG A 109 -10.05 3.13 -13.49
C ARG A 109 -9.80 2.29 -12.21
N MET A 110 -10.85 1.74 -11.57
CA MET A 110 -10.68 0.87 -10.41
C MET A 110 -9.79 -0.34 -10.75
N ASN A 111 -10.13 -1.06 -11.82
CA ASN A 111 -9.40 -2.27 -12.20
C ASN A 111 -7.91 -1.98 -12.46
N ASP A 112 -7.61 -0.90 -13.16
CA ASP A 112 -6.22 -0.51 -13.48
C ASP A 112 -5.46 -0.13 -12.21
N ALA A 113 -6.08 0.67 -11.34
CA ALA A 113 -5.48 1.07 -10.08
C ALA A 113 -5.24 -0.13 -9.15
N LEU A 114 -6.25 -0.99 -8.95
CA LEU A 114 -6.10 -2.18 -8.09
C LEU A 114 -5.07 -3.17 -8.66
N THR A 115 -5.02 -3.34 -9.98
CA THR A 115 -4.01 -4.18 -10.63
C THR A 115 -2.61 -3.60 -10.41
N THR A 116 -2.44 -2.29 -10.56
CA THR A 116 -1.16 -1.61 -10.28
C THR A 116 -0.75 -1.80 -8.82
N LEU A 117 -1.65 -1.56 -7.86
CA LEU A 117 -1.38 -1.71 -6.43
C LEU A 117 -1.09 -3.16 -6.05
N GLN A 118 -1.71 -4.14 -6.73
CA GLN A 118 -1.39 -5.55 -6.57
C GLN A 118 0.02 -5.88 -7.08
N THR A 119 0.44 -5.33 -8.24
CA THR A 119 1.82 -5.55 -8.74
C THR A 119 2.86 -4.97 -7.78
N TRP A 120 2.51 -3.95 -7.01
CA TRP A 120 3.36 -3.40 -5.95
C TRP A 120 3.26 -4.15 -4.61
N ASN A 121 2.53 -5.26 -4.59
CA ASN A 121 2.36 -6.09 -3.40
C ASN A 121 1.74 -5.31 -2.22
N LEU A 122 0.74 -4.48 -2.50
CA LEU A 122 0.01 -3.72 -1.49
C LEU A 122 -1.33 -4.35 -1.12
N LEU A 123 -1.82 -5.22 -1.99
CA LEU A 123 -3.05 -6.00 -1.79
C LEU A 123 -2.97 -7.32 -2.57
N VAL A 124 -3.85 -8.25 -2.21
CA VAL A 124 -4.18 -9.43 -3.04
C VAL A 124 -5.65 -9.34 -3.41
N TRP A 125 -5.96 -9.39 -4.70
CA TRP A 125 -7.32 -9.34 -5.19
C TRP A 125 -7.83 -10.75 -5.53
N HIS A 126 -8.75 -11.25 -4.71
CA HIS A 126 -9.48 -12.50 -4.93
C HIS A 126 -10.71 -12.24 -5.82
N LYS A 127 -10.47 -12.18 -7.14
CA LYS A 127 -11.48 -11.75 -8.14
C LYS A 127 -12.76 -12.60 -8.15
N LEU A 128 -12.67 -13.88 -7.79
CA LEU A 128 -13.83 -14.77 -7.75
C LEU A 128 -14.74 -14.50 -6.54
N GLU A 129 -14.19 -13.96 -5.50
CA GLU A 129 -14.89 -13.69 -4.23
C GLU A 129 -15.22 -12.21 -4.05
N ASP A 130 -14.79 -11.36 -4.99
CA ASP A 130 -14.88 -9.90 -4.92
C ASP A 130 -14.31 -9.33 -3.61
N VAL A 131 -13.19 -9.92 -3.13
CA VAL A 131 -12.52 -9.55 -1.88
C VAL A 131 -11.10 -9.10 -2.14
N LEU A 132 -10.71 -8.04 -1.45
CA LEU A 132 -9.34 -7.54 -1.39
C LEU A 132 -8.74 -7.85 -0.03
N GLU A 133 -7.62 -8.55 0.01
CA GLU A 133 -6.78 -8.70 1.19
C GLU A 133 -5.76 -7.56 1.21
N LEU A 134 -5.78 -6.75 2.27
CA LEU A 134 -4.91 -5.58 2.42
C LEU A 134 -3.60 -5.98 3.09
N LEU A 135 -2.47 -5.62 2.50
CA LEU A 135 -1.16 -6.07 2.95
C LEU A 135 -0.46 -5.05 3.86
N PRO A 136 0.38 -5.51 4.81
CA PRO A 136 1.14 -4.63 5.70
C PRO A 136 2.08 -3.65 4.98
N THR A 137 2.43 -3.94 3.74
CA THR A 137 3.22 -3.07 2.86
C THR A 137 2.58 -1.70 2.64
N LEU A 138 1.25 -1.58 2.80
CA LEU A 138 0.55 -0.30 2.80
C LEU A 138 1.11 0.67 3.87
N GLU A 139 1.48 0.18 5.04
CA GLU A 139 2.10 1.00 6.10
C GLU A 139 3.53 1.42 5.76
N VAL A 140 4.23 0.64 4.96
CA VAL A 140 5.59 0.97 4.51
C VAL A 140 5.56 2.10 3.48
N ILE A 141 4.60 2.04 2.55
CA ILE A 141 4.45 3.06 1.49
C ILE A 141 3.85 4.36 2.03
N VAL A 142 2.83 4.25 2.88
CA VAL A 142 2.17 5.39 3.53
C VAL A 142 2.25 5.21 5.05
N PRO A 143 3.33 5.70 5.70
CA PRO A 143 3.51 5.58 7.14
C PRO A 143 2.39 6.28 7.92
N ALA A 144 2.17 5.86 9.17
CA ALA A 144 1.15 6.45 10.04
C ALA A 144 1.36 7.96 10.25
N SER A 145 2.61 8.42 10.33
CA SER A 145 2.95 9.84 10.42
C SER A 145 2.47 10.68 9.22
N SER A 146 2.32 10.05 8.06
CA SER A 146 1.81 10.70 6.84
C SER A 146 0.31 10.48 6.65
N LEU A 147 -0.34 9.67 7.47
CA LEU A 147 -1.75 9.31 7.29
C LEU A 147 -2.69 10.48 7.58
N GLU A 148 -2.40 11.29 8.60
CA GLU A 148 -3.17 12.50 8.92
C GLU A 148 -3.06 13.51 7.78
N GLU A 149 -1.85 13.76 7.29
CA GLU A 149 -1.61 14.63 6.14
C GLU A 149 -2.30 14.10 4.88
N ALA A 150 -2.23 12.78 4.64
CA ALA A 150 -2.89 12.13 3.54
C ALA A 150 -4.43 12.25 3.64
N THR A 151 -4.99 12.10 4.82
CA THR A 151 -6.43 12.28 5.08
C THR A 151 -6.87 13.72 4.85
N HIS A 152 -6.05 14.67 5.27
CA HIS A 152 -6.31 16.10 5.02
C HIS A 152 -6.30 16.39 3.52
N LYS A 153 -5.28 15.93 2.79
CA LYS A 153 -5.20 16.07 1.33
C LYS A 153 -6.36 15.40 0.60
N LEU A 154 -6.81 14.23 1.04
CA LEU A 154 -8.00 13.61 0.47
C LEU A 154 -9.24 14.49 0.65
N ARG A 155 -9.43 15.09 1.82
CA ARG A 155 -10.55 16.01 2.08
C ARG A 155 -10.45 17.30 1.26
N GLU A 156 -9.25 17.81 1.04
CA GLU A 156 -9.04 18.97 0.14
C GLU A 156 -9.42 18.64 -1.30
N LEU A 157 -9.07 17.44 -1.78
CA LEU A 157 -9.45 16.94 -3.11
C LEU A 157 -10.97 16.72 -3.27
N GLN A 158 -11.71 16.64 -2.14
CA GLN A 158 -13.17 16.52 -2.14
C GLN A 158 -13.88 17.86 -2.34
N LYS A 159 -13.24 18.98 -2.03
CA LYS A 159 -13.87 20.30 -2.28
C LYS A 159 -13.92 20.49 -3.79
N PRO A 160 -15.14 20.51 -4.42
CA PRO A 160 -15.25 20.99 -5.78
C PRO A 160 -14.64 22.38 -5.80
N GLY A 161 -13.76 22.65 -6.75
CA GLY A 161 -13.12 23.94 -6.87
C GLY A 161 -14.17 25.04 -6.83
N GLU A 162 -14.19 25.80 -5.75
CA GLU A 162 -14.75 27.13 -5.71
C GLU A 162 -13.73 28.05 -6.41
N ASP A 163 -13.54 27.83 -7.69
CA ASP A 163 -12.86 28.79 -8.55
C ASP A 163 -13.65 28.89 -9.86
N GLU A 164 -14.58 29.88 -9.85
CA GLU A 164 -15.30 30.54 -10.95
C GLU A 164 -16.05 29.67 -11.96
#